data_643134aa135d1ccd6a130fbd6ed1ebd2
#
_entry.id   643134aa135d1ccd6a130fbd6ed1ebd2
#
_cell.length_a   1.000
_cell.length_b   1.000
_cell.length_c   1.000
_cell.angle_alpha   90.00
_cell.angle_beta   90.00
_cell.angle_gamma   90.00
#
_symmetry.space_group_name_H-M   'P 1'
#
loop_
_entity.id
_entity.type
_entity.pdbx_description
1 polymer ?
#
loop_
_entity_poly.entity_id
_entity_poly.type
_entity_poly.pdbx_seq_one_letter_code
_entity_poly.pdbx_strand_id
1 'polypeptide(L)'
;MKTYRVHHYYSSKVIRCDKALESMPYAQCGVDILKDGTIMFYSYETLVISVSPTGWLECTGTYSATTRKQIGRFMREYFGLTYFDAKKCYENNEVLNVNTGEVKSLEEYRKVTGWE
;
A
#
# COMPACT_ATOMS: atom_id res chain seq x y z
N MET A 1 20.54 -7.70 -7.65
CA MET A 1 19.27 -7.89 -7.01
C MET A 1 18.18 -7.26 -7.84
N LYS A 2 17.15 -7.98 -8.01
CA LYS A 2 16.11 -7.52 -8.84
C LYS A 2 15.22 -6.49 -8.14
N THR A 3 15.09 -5.35 -8.74
CA THR A 3 14.22 -4.32 -8.21
C THR A 3 12.92 -4.37 -8.95
N TYR A 4 11.86 -4.31 -8.21
CA TYR A 4 10.55 -4.37 -8.76
C TYR A 4 10.14 -3.00 -9.30
N ARG A 5 9.71 -2.97 -10.55
CA ARG A 5 9.43 -1.72 -11.21
C ARG A 5 8.23 -1.82 -12.11
N VAL A 6 7.16 -1.18 -11.76
CA VAL A 6 5.99 -1.23 -12.58
C VAL A 6 5.54 0.14 -13.07
N HIS A 7 6.14 1.18 -12.56
CA HIS A 7 5.63 2.51 -12.85
C HIS A 7 6.76 3.44 -13.22
N HIS A 8 7.51 3.05 -14.22
CA HIS A 8 8.59 3.89 -14.70
C HIS A 8 8.10 5.27 -15.11
N TYR A 9 6.87 5.36 -15.57
CA TYR A 9 6.33 6.63 -15.97
C TYR A 9 6.03 7.54 -14.78
N TYR A 10 6.09 7.01 -13.56
CA TYR A 10 5.96 7.82 -12.36
C TYR A 10 7.31 8.20 -11.78
N SER A 11 8.39 7.86 -12.46
CA SER A 11 9.72 7.97 -11.87
C SER A 11 10.04 9.38 -11.39
N SER A 12 9.50 10.40 -12.06
CA SER A 12 9.78 11.78 -11.64
C SER A 12 9.17 12.11 -10.28
N LYS A 13 8.19 11.33 -9.82
CA LYS A 13 7.54 11.54 -8.54
C LYS A 13 8.05 10.61 -7.46
N VAL A 14 8.78 9.58 -7.82
CA VAL A 14 9.26 8.58 -6.88
C VAL A 14 10.62 9.01 -6.36
N ILE A 15 10.71 9.26 -5.06
CA ILE A 15 11.96 9.67 -4.45
C ILE A 15 12.67 8.52 -3.75
N ARG A 16 11.96 7.41 -3.51
CA ARG A 16 12.56 6.25 -2.88
C ARG A 16 11.81 5.01 -3.33
N CYS A 17 12.56 3.97 -3.62
CA CYS A 17 11.98 2.70 -4.03
C CYS A 17 12.62 1.59 -3.22
N ASP A 18 11.86 1.06 -2.27
CA ASP A 18 12.31 -0.05 -1.47
C ASP A 18 12.03 -1.32 -2.24
N LYS A 19 13.07 -2.07 -2.51
CA LYS A 19 12.83 -3.35 -3.09
C LYS A 19 12.24 -4.22 -2.01
N ALA A 20 11.49 -5.20 -2.41
CA ALA A 20 10.97 -6.20 -1.53
C ALA A 20 10.97 -5.78 -0.06
N LEU A 21 10.42 -6.58 0.74
CA LEU A 21 10.38 -6.32 2.17
C LEU A 21 11.60 -6.96 2.81
N GLU A 22 12.06 -6.39 3.89
CA GLU A 22 13.23 -6.91 4.57
C GLU A 22 13.05 -8.38 4.95
N SER A 23 11.84 -8.73 5.39
CA SER A 23 11.54 -10.09 5.78
C SER A 23 11.26 -11.01 4.59
N MET A 24 11.17 -10.46 3.38
CA MET A 24 10.93 -11.24 2.17
C MET A 24 11.77 -10.66 1.03
N PRO A 25 13.11 -10.74 1.15
CA PRO A 25 13.99 -10.01 0.23
C PRO A 25 13.93 -10.50 -1.22
N TYR A 26 13.45 -11.70 -1.45
CA TYR A 26 13.37 -12.24 -2.80
C TYR A 26 11.96 -12.24 -3.35
N ALA A 27 11.02 -11.66 -2.63
CA ALA A 27 9.64 -11.61 -3.10
C ALA A 27 9.52 -10.65 -4.27
N GLN A 28 8.56 -10.92 -5.14
CA GLN A 28 8.27 -10.06 -6.27
C GLN A 28 7.31 -8.97 -5.81
N CYS A 29 7.81 -8.06 -4.98
CA CYS A 29 7.01 -6.94 -4.50
C CYS A 29 7.94 -5.78 -4.22
N GLY A 30 7.36 -4.60 -4.06
CA GLY A 30 8.15 -3.42 -3.80
C GLY A 30 7.32 -2.28 -3.28
N VAL A 31 8.00 -1.28 -2.75
CA VAL A 31 7.37 -0.12 -2.14
C VAL A 31 8.00 1.13 -2.75
N ASP A 32 7.16 2.01 -3.25
CA ASP A 32 7.61 3.31 -3.75
C ASP A 32 7.14 4.39 -2.81
N ILE A 33 8.02 5.33 -2.54
CA ILE A 33 7.69 6.52 -1.76
C ILE A 33 7.71 7.70 -2.73
N LEU A 34 6.61 8.39 -2.83
CA LEU A 34 6.49 9.52 -3.72
C LEU A 34 6.96 10.79 -3.04
N LYS A 35 7.17 11.81 -3.86
CA LYS A 35 7.68 13.09 -3.38
C LYS A 35 6.78 13.73 -2.33
N ASP A 36 5.46 13.54 -2.45
CA ASP A 36 4.52 14.12 -1.50
C ASP A 36 4.33 13.27 -0.24
N GLY A 37 5.00 12.13 -0.16
CA GLY A 37 4.88 11.25 0.99
C GLY A 37 3.95 10.07 0.78
N THR A 38 3.32 9.96 -0.38
CA THR A 38 2.46 8.82 -0.68
C THR A 38 3.31 7.56 -0.72
N ILE A 39 2.78 6.48 -0.13
CA ILE A 39 3.43 5.17 -0.14
C ILE A 39 2.62 4.25 -1.02
N MET A 40 3.27 3.54 -1.93
CA MET A 40 2.60 2.65 -2.85
C MET A 40 3.25 1.28 -2.78
N PHE A 41 2.46 0.27 -2.44
CA PHE A 41 2.94 -1.10 -2.32
C PHE A 41 2.42 -1.93 -3.49
N TYR A 42 3.34 -2.59 -4.17
CA TYR A 42 3.03 -3.40 -5.34
C TYR A 42 3.36 -4.85 -5.09
N SER A 43 2.47 -5.73 -5.54
CA SER A 43 2.73 -7.16 -5.58
C SER A 43 2.81 -7.53 -7.05
N TYR A 44 3.97 -8.06 -7.47
CA TYR A 44 4.26 -8.25 -8.88
C TYR A 44 4.11 -6.90 -9.57
N GLU A 45 3.19 -6.75 -10.49
CA GLU A 45 3.01 -5.45 -11.16
C GLU A 45 1.69 -4.79 -10.80
N THR A 46 1.08 -5.24 -9.71
CA THR A 46 -0.22 -4.73 -9.31
C THR A 46 -0.09 -3.84 -8.09
N LEU A 47 -0.64 -2.65 -8.18
CA LEU A 47 -0.75 -1.79 -7.01
C LEU A 47 -1.79 -2.37 -6.07
N VAL A 48 -1.37 -2.70 -4.86
CA VAL A 48 -2.23 -3.37 -3.89
C VAL A 48 -2.67 -2.42 -2.77
N ILE A 49 -1.74 -1.61 -2.29
CA ILE A 49 -2.04 -0.70 -1.18
C ILE A 49 -1.43 0.65 -1.50
N SER A 50 -2.19 1.71 -1.23
CA SER A 50 -1.64 3.06 -1.27
C SER A 50 -1.98 3.76 0.04
N VAL A 51 -1.04 4.56 0.51
CA VAL A 51 -1.20 5.31 1.76
C VAL A 51 -0.93 6.77 1.45
N SER A 52 -1.91 7.63 1.74
CA SER A 52 -1.80 9.05 1.44
C SER A 52 -0.75 9.70 2.35
N PRO A 53 -0.30 10.90 2.01
CA PRO A 53 0.65 11.61 2.87
C PRO A 53 0.18 11.80 4.30
N THR A 54 -1.13 11.83 4.52
CA THR A 54 -1.68 12.00 5.86
C THR A 54 -2.04 10.69 6.54
N GLY A 55 -1.72 9.55 5.91
CA GLY A 55 -1.83 8.26 6.56
C GLY A 55 -3.04 7.42 6.19
N TRP A 56 -3.82 7.83 5.20
CA TRP A 56 -5.02 7.06 4.82
C TRP A 56 -4.66 5.93 3.89
N LEU A 57 -4.90 4.71 4.35
CA LEU A 57 -4.56 3.49 3.63
C LEU A 57 -5.76 2.96 2.87
N GLU A 58 -5.55 2.69 1.60
CA GLU A 58 -6.55 2.08 0.74
C GLU A 58 -5.97 0.76 0.20
N CYS A 59 -6.76 -0.32 0.26
CA CYS A 59 -6.35 -1.63 -0.24
C CYS A 59 -7.25 -2.02 -1.38
N THR A 60 -6.67 -2.36 -2.54
CA THR A 60 -7.45 -2.66 -3.74
C THR A 60 -7.84 -4.12 -3.85
N GLY A 61 -7.22 -5.00 -3.08
CA GLY A 61 -7.59 -6.40 -3.11
C GLY A 61 -6.56 -7.25 -2.39
N THR A 62 -6.90 -8.50 -2.18
CA THR A 62 -6.00 -9.42 -1.48
C THR A 62 -5.44 -10.49 -2.41
N TYR A 63 -6.02 -10.62 -3.59
CA TYR A 63 -5.50 -11.42 -4.69
C TYR A 63 -5.13 -12.86 -4.30
N SER A 64 -3.87 -13.28 -4.54
CA SER A 64 -3.43 -14.64 -4.33
C SER A 64 -2.88 -14.85 -2.91
N ALA A 65 -2.64 -16.12 -2.56
CA ALA A 65 -2.04 -16.44 -1.27
C ALA A 65 -0.67 -15.76 -1.12
N THR A 66 0.10 -15.70 -2.19
CA THR A 66 1.41 -15.07 -2.17
C THR A 66 1.26 -13.58 -1.88
N THR A 67 0.32 -12.92 -2.56
CA THR A 67 0.09 -11.50 -2.34
C THR A 67 -0.37 -11.24 -0.91
N ARG A 68 -1.23 -12.12 -0.36
CA ARG A 68 -1.68 -11.94 1.02
C ARG A 68 -0.53 -11.99 2.01
N LYS A 69 0.43 -12.90 1.79
CA LYS A 69 1.62 -12.94 2.63
C LYS A 69 2.41 -11.65 2.53
N GLN A 70 2.57 -11.15 1.31
CA GLN A 70 3.31 -9.92 1.08
C GLN A 70 2.63 -8.73 1.76
N ILE A 71 1.30 -8.67 1.67
CA ILE A 71 0.54 -7.62 2.36
C ILE A 71 0.80 -7.68 3.87
N GLY A 72 0.75 -8.87 4.45
CA GLY A 72 0.97 -9.02 5.88
C GLY A 72 2.33 -8.50 6.31
N ARG A 73 3.36 -8.81 5.53
CA ARG A 73 4.72 -8.35 5.86
C ARG A 73 4.83 -6.84 5.69
N PHE A 74 4.27 -6.31 4.60
CA PHE A 74 4.28 -4.88 4.38
C PHE A 74 3.60 -4.12 5.53
N MET A 75 2.42 -4.57 5.92
CA MET A 75 1.67 -3.91 6.98
C MET A 75 2.47 -3.92 8.28
N ARG A 76 3.12 -5.03 8.58
CA ARG A 76 3.90 -5.13 9.79
C ARG A 76 5.13 -4.25 9.75
N GLU A 77 5.87 -4.30 8.65
CA GLU A 77 7.15 -3.59 8.57
C GLU A 77 6.99 -2.09 8.52
N TYR A 78 5.94 -1.62 7.86
CA TYR A 78 5.78 -0.19 7.67
C TYR A 78 4.91 0.47 8.72
N PHE A 79 3.95 -0.25 9.27
CA PHE A 79 2.98 0.37 10.17
C PHE A 79 2.77 -0.39 11.48
N GLY A 80 3.34 -1.57 11.63
CA GLY A 80 3.09 -2.37 12.82
C GLY A 80 1.66 -2.91 12.86
N LEU A 81 1.02 -3.02 11.70
CA LEU A 81 -0.35 -3.51 11.59
C LEU A 81 -0.34 -4.93 11.03
N THR A 82 -1.53 -5.49 10.80
CA THR A 82 -1.66 -6.86 10.34
C THR A 82 -2.30 -6.92 8.96
N TYR A 83 -2.18 -8.10 8.35
CA TYR A 83 -2.88 -8.35 7.10
C TYR A 83 -4.38 -8.11 7.23
N PHE A 84 -4.96 -8.45 8.37
CA PHE A 84 -6.40 -8.32 8.55
C PHE A 84 -6.86 -6.87 8.55
N ASP A 85 -6.00 -5.95 8.94
CA ASP A 85 -6.33 -4.53 8.86
C ASP A 85 -6.53 -4.12 7.40
N ALA A 86 -5.65 -4.57 6.51
CA ALA A 86 -5.78 -4.28 5.09
C ALA A 86 -6.98 -5.02 4.49
N LYS A 87 -7.18 -6.28 4.88
CA LYS A 87 -8.28 -7.07 4.37
C LYS A 87 -9.62 -6.45 4.70
N LYS A 88 -9.79 -5.94 5.91
CA LYS A 88 -11.02 -5.27 6.31
C LYS A 88 -11.29 -4.05 5.44
N CYS A 89 -10.26 -3.27 5.14
CA CYS A 89 -10.44 -2.12 4.28
C CYS A 89 -10.97 -2.53 2.92
N TYR A 90 -10.39 -3.57 2.35
CA TYR A 90 -10.83 -4.05 1.06
C TYR A 90 -12.26 -4.58 1.11
N GLU A 91 -12.56 -5.43 2.09
CA GLU A 91 -13.85 -6.11 2.13
C GLU A 91 -15.00 -5.16 2.47
N ASN A 92 -14.72 -4.13 3.26
CA ASN A 92 -15.75 -3.22 3.71
C ASN A 92 -15.77 -1.91 2.93
N ASN A 93 -14.92 -1.77 1.91
CA ASN A 93 -14.79 -0.52 1.16
C ASN A 93 -14.51 0.65 2.10
N GLU A 94 -13.47 0.49 2.90
CA GLU A 94 -13.07 1.47 3.90
C GLU A 94 -11.63 1.87 3.69
N VAL A 95 -11.26 3.01 4.28
CA VAL A 95 -9.86 3.41 4.40
C VAL A 95 -9.53 3.50 5.88
N LEU A 96 -8.27 3.19 6.20
CA LEU A 96 -7.80 3.19 7.58
C LEU A 96 -6.67 4.20 7.70
N ASN A 97 -6.74 5.04 8.73
CA ASN A 97 -5.62 5.93 8.99
C ASN A 97 -4.59 5.18 9.80
N VAL A 98 -3.40 4.98 9.22
CA VAL A 98 -2.36 4.17 9.86
C VAL A 98 -1.74 4.88 11.05
N ASN A 99 -1.96 6.18 11.18
CA ASN A 99 -1.41 6.96 12.30
C ASN A 99 -2.35 7.03 13.49
N THR A 100 -3.67 7.08 13.23
CA THR A 100 -4.65 7.31 14.28
C THR A 100 -5.57 6.13 14.53
N GLY A 101 -5.66 5.20 13.57
CA GLY A 101 -6.59 4.08 13.68
C GLY A 101 -8.01 4.43 13.25
N GLU A 102 -8.24 5.66 12.81
CA GLU A 102 -9.57 6.06 12.38
C GLU A 102 -9.95 5.34 11.08
N VAL A 103 -11.24 5.03 10.93
CA VAL A 103 -11.75 4.33 9.75
C VAL A 103 -12.86 5.18 9.14
N LYS A 104 -12.83 5.31 7.82
CA LYS A 104 -13.87 5.98 7.06
C LYS A 104 -14.29 5.09 5.90
N SER A 105 -15.53 5.30 5.42
CA SER A 105 -15.92 4.64 4.19
C SER A 105 -15.09 5.20 3.03
N LEU A 106 -14.80 4.35 2.05
CA LEU A 106 -14.03 4.78 0.89
C LEU A 106 -14.76 5.89 0.14
N GLU A 107 -16.06 5.77 0.05
CA GLU A 107 -16.87 6.78 -0.63
C GLU A 107 -16.76 8.13 0.06
N GLU A 108 -16.88 8.14 1.37
CA GLU A 108 -16.77 9.38 2.14
C GLU A 108 -15.38 9.98 2.00
N TYR A 109 -14.36 9.14 2.06
CA TYR A 109 -12.98 9.60 1.92
C TYR A 109 -12.75 10.26 0.57
N ARG A 110 -13.25 9.64 -0.49
CA ARG A 110 -13.06 10.19 -1.83
C ARG A 110 -13.77 11.51 -2.04
N LYS A 111 -14.94 11.67 -1.44
CA LYS A 111 -15.65 12.93 -1.51
C LYS A 111 -14.85 14.05 -0.86
N VAL A 112 -14.32 13.78 0.33
CA VAL A 112 -13.60 14.79 1.09
C VAL A 112 -12.32 15.20 0.37
N THR A 113 -11.65 14.25 -0.26
CA THR A 113 -10.38 14.54 -0.91
C THR A 113 -10.54 15.00 -2.36
N GLY A 114 -11.75 14.98 -2.88
CA GLY A 114 -11.97 15.37 -4.26
C GLY A 114 -11.61 14.31 -5.29
N TRP A 115 -11.35 13.11 -4.86
CA TRP A 115 -11.08 12.01 -5.76
C TRP A 115 -12.41 11.51 -6.35
N GLU A 116 -12.46 11.39 -7.62
CA GLU A 116 -13.64 10.82 -8.25
C GLU A 116 -13.27 9.78 -9.29
#